data_6939227abdb6847ed5b4e07dbb97c516
#
_entry.id   6939227abdb6847ed5b4e07dbb97c516
#
_cell.length_a   1.000
_cell.length_b   1.000
_cell.length_c   1.000
_cell.angle_alpha   90.00
_cell.angle_beta   90.00
_cell.angle_gamma   90.00
#
_symmetry.space_group_name_H-M   'P 1'
#
loop_
_entity.id
_entity.type
_entity.pdbx_description
1 polymer ?
#
loop_
_entity_poly.entity_id
_entity_poly.type
_entity_poly.pdbx_seq_one_letter_code
_entity_poly.pdbx_strand_id
1 'polypeptide(L)'
;MEKIHLPEQSKENRLMNYQQEVTTFLGEGDLKDLVGKQSIEQAIHEAQMREATLKESLTIKTPESKEVSYDKYKKAFSVDGKKVTVGEIVASRHFGTTITLPENIEQTLEGRKLKEIYTKHLVQDQLTSTLNKTLAEKLTEKEHKKDALKSKAYGEIAKREGVKTEQLGVIAEYMMKGIGEMIAIDRPDLNIEILPANAHQDVEEKIDFTVVTKQKRRGVGIESKEGEYEEKTFGIQFTINTAKETFKAEQIAKAKERGLAVDDVLYVSMDQRMLSQAMNTWKETGKSIKGPWKHLPKATKEKTITMLFQQILSEEEQKSILKTLGILN
;
A
#
# COMPACT_ATOMS: atom_id res chain seq x y z
N MET A 1 -33.31 -20.28 6.52
CA MET A 1 -32.04 -19.57 6.36
C MET A 1 -31.76 -19.51 4.87
N GLU A 2 -32.07 -18.40 4.22
CA GLU A 2 -31.70 -18.18 2.82
C GLU A 2 -30.20 -18.02 2.71
N LYS A 3 -29.58 -18.90 1.93
CA LYS A 3 -28.17 -18.73 1.52
C LYS A 3 -28.14 -17.52 0.59
N ILE A 4 -27.59 -16.40 1.11
CA ILE A 4 -27.26 -15.25 0.27
C ILE A 4 -26.12 -15.71 -0.65
N HIS A 5 -26.47 -16.10 -1.88
CA HIS A 5 -25.50 -16.33 -2.95
C HIS A 5 -24.96 -14.96 -3.36
N LEU A 6 -23.75 -14.63 -2.90
CA LEU A 6 -22.96 -13.60 -3.58
C LEU A 6 -22.61 -14.15 -4.97
N PRO A 7 -22.82 -13.37 -6.05
CA PRO A 7 -22.49 -13.84 -7.38
C PRO A 7 -21.02 -14.23 -7.44
N GLU A 8 -20.73 -15.49 -7.75
CA GLU A 8 -19.36 -15.91 -8.11
C GLU A 8 -18.94 -15.07 -9.33
N GLN A 9 -17.93 -14.21 -9.16
CA GLN A 9 -17.33 -13.55 -10.31
C GLN A 9 -16.85 -14.65 -11.27
N SER A 10 -17.25 -14.56 -12.55
CA SER A 10 -16.82 -15.53 -13.54
C SER A 10 -15.28 -15.58 -13.60
N LYS A 11 -14.70 -16.72 -13.99
CA LYS A 11 -13.24 -16.86 -14.15
C LYS A 11 -12.67 -15.80 -15.11
N GLU A 12 -13.44 -15.42 -16.12
CA GLU A 12 -13.09 -14.38 -17.08
C GLU A 12 -12.97 -12.99 -16.45
N ASN A 13 -13.92 -12.60 -15.61
CA ASN A 13 -13.86 -11.32 -14.90
C ASN A 13 -12.65 -11.22 -13.97
N ARG A 14 -12.25 -12.33 -13.33
CA ARG A 14 -11.05 -12.35 -12.48
C ARG A 14 -9.77 -12.21 -13.27
N LEU A 15 -9.67 -12.89 -14.40
CA LEU A 15 -8.50 -12.77 -15.28
C LEU A 15 -8.35 -11.35 -15.82
N MET A 16 -9.46 -10.70 -16.20
CA MET A 16 -9.47 -9.30 -16.61
C MET A 16 -8.96 -8.37 -15.47
N ASN A 17 -9.37 -8.63 -14.22
CA ASN A 17 -8.90 -7.85 -13.08
C ASN A 17 -7.38 -7.97 -12.90
N TYR A 18 -6.80 -9.17 -12.97
CA TYR A 18 -5.34 -9.34 -12.88
C TYR A 18 -4.60 -8.68 -14.03
N GLN A 19 -5.12 -8.74 -15.25
CA GLN A 19 -4.53 -8.05 -16.40
C GLN A 19 -4.55 -6.54 -16.24
N GLN A 20 -5.63 -6.00 -15.67
CA GLN A 20 -5.74 -4.58 -15.35
C GLN A 20 -4.74 -4.19 -14.25
N GLU A 21 -4.60 -4.98 -13.19
CA GLU A 21 -3.60 -4.75 -12.15
C GLU A 21 -2.17 -4.76 -12.70
N VAL A 22 -1.84 -5.71 -13.59
CA VAL A 22 -0.54 -5.73 -14.30
C VAL A 22 -0.33 -4.46 -15.10
N THR A 23 -1.34 -4.02 -15.84
CA THR A 23 -1.24 -2.79 -16.65
C THR A 23 -1.12 -1.54 -15.75
N THR A 24 -1.84 -1.49 -14.65
CA THR A 24 -1.70 -0.40 -13.67
C THR A 24 -0.29 -0.36 -13.06
N PHE A 25 0.30 -1.52 -12.78
CA PHE A 25 1.60 -1.62 -12.13
C PHE A 25 2.79 -1.38 -13.09
N LEU A 26 2.78 -1.97 -14.28
CA LEU A 26 3.87 -1.87 -15.27
C LEU A 26 3.66 -0.76 -16.31
N GLY A 27 2.46 -0.25 -16.44
CA GLY A 27 2.06 0.60 -17.57
C GLY A 27 1.84 -0.21 -18.85
N GLU A 28 1.58 0.52 -19.94
CA GLU A 28 1.52 -0.06 -21.28
C GLU A 28 2.84 0.22 -22.01
N GLY A 29 3.36 -0.79 -22.73
CA GLY A 29 4.57 -0.63 -23.55
C GLY A 29 5.85 -1.17 -22.90
N ASP A 30 6.91 -0.37 -22.90
CA ASP A 30 8.31 -0.82 -22.69
C ASP A 30 8.56 -1.69 -21.46
N LEU A 31 7.98 -1.39 -20.30
CA LEU A 31 8.22 -2.17 -19.08
C LEU A 31 7.48 -3.50 -19.10
N LYS A 32 6.27 -3.50 -19.65
CA LYS A 32 5.46 -4.71 -19.82
C LYS A 32 6.12 -5.66 -20.83
N ASP A 33 6.66 -5.10 -21.91
CA ASP A 33 7.41 -5.86 -22.93
C ASP A 33 8.72 -6.40 -22.36
N LEU A 34 9.39 -5.62 -21.49
CA LEU A 34 10.63 -6.04 -20.84
C LEU A 34 10.41 -7.21 -19.88
N VAL A 35 9.35 -7.19 -19.07
CA VAL A 35 8.97 -8.32 -18.20
C VAL A 35 8.63 -9.56 -19.04
N GLY A 36 7.93 -9.37 -20.15
CA GLY A 36 7.55 -10.41 -21.11
C GLY A 36 6.31 -11.19 -20.70
N LYS A 37 5.58 -11.63 -21.71
CA LYS A 37 4.27 -12.29 -21.57
C LYS A 37 4.30 -13.52 -20.64
N GLN A 38 5.30 -14.39 -20.79
CA GLN A 38 5.41 -15.61 -19.98
C GLN A 38 5.57 -15.33 -18.50
N SER A 39 6.39 -14.34 -18.12
CA SER A 39 6.58 -13.95 -16.72
C SER A 39 5.32 -13.32 -16.12
N ILE A 40 4.57 -12.55 -16.91
CA ILE A 40 3.28 -11.99 -16.51
C ILE A 40 2.26 -13.09 -16.27
N GLU A 41 2.13 -14.05 -17.17
CA GLU A 41 1.23 -15.21 -17.03
C GLU A 41 1.59 -16.04 -15.79
N GLN A 42 2.87 -16.24 -15.52
CA GLN A 42 3.33 -16.93 -14.32
C GLN A 42 2.94 -16.15 -13.05
N ALA A 43 3.18 -14.83 -13.00
CA ALA A 43 2.81 -13.99 -11.85
C ALA A 43 1.30 -14.02 -11.58
N ILE A 44 0.48 -13.94 -12.63
CA ILE A 44 -0.98 -14.07 -12.52
C ILE A 44 -1.36 -15.45 -11.99
N HIS A 45 -0.75 -16.52 -12.49
CA HIS A 45 -1.01 -17.87 -12.01
C HIS A 45 -0.69 -18.04 -10.52
N GLU A 46 0.47 -17.56 -10.08
CA GLU A 46 0.85 -17.57 -8.65
C GLU A 46 -0.14 -16.80 -7.79
N ALA A 47 -0.59 -15.62 -8.24
CA ALA A 47 -1.60 -14.82 -7.56
C ALA A 47 -2.94 -15.57 -7.46
N GLN A 48 -3.39 -16.24 -8.52
CA GLN A 48 -4.60 -17.06 -8.54
C GLN A 48 -4.52 -18.23 -7.55
N MET A 49 -3.37 -18.93 -7.52
CA MET A 49 -3.14 -20.02 -6.56
C MET A 49 -3.16 -19.50 -5.12
N ARG A 50 -2.55 -18.34 -4.89
CA ARG A 50 -2.59 -17.68 -3.58
C ARG A 50 -4.02 -17.31 -3.17
N GLU A 51 -4.80 -16.73 -4.09
CA GLU A 51 -6.21 -16.40 -3.87
C GLU A 51 -7.03 -17.64 -3.49
N ALA A 52 -6.87 -18.73 -4.23
CA ALA A 52 -7.58 -19.97 -3.94
C ALA A 52 -7.27 -20.49 -2.53
N THR A 53 -5.98 -20.54 -2.17
CA THR A 53 -5.55 -20.96 -0.82
C THR A 53 -6.15 -20.07 0.28
N LEU A 54 -6.14 -18.75 0.10
CA LEU A 54 -6.67 -17.81 1.09
C LEU A 54 -8.20 -17.86 1.21
N LYS A 55 -8.90 -18.21 0.13
CA LYS A 55 -10.36 -18.43 0.14
C LYS A 55 -10.75 -19.67 0.94
N GLU A 56 -9.95 -20.75 0.83
CA GLU A 56 -10.20 -21.96 1.61
C GLU A 56 -9.93 -21.72 3.11
N SER A 57 -8.84 -21.04 3.44
CA SER A 57 -8.52 -20.73 4.84
C SER A 57 -7.65 -19.49 4.96
N LEU A 58 -8.16 -18.45 5.62
CA LEU A 58 -7.31 -17.38 6.21
C LEU A 58 -6.56 -17.88 7.47
N THR A 59 -6.80 -19.12 7.84
CA THR A 59 -6.34 -19.72 9.10
C THR A 59 -5.00 -20.43 8.92
N ILE A 60 -3.97 -19.71 8.47
CA ILE A 60 -2.61 -20.22 8.65
C ILE A 60 -2.19 -19.85 10.08
N LYS A 61 -2.54 -20.73 11.04
CA LYS A 61 -2.07 -20.58 12.42
C LYS A 61 -0.58 -20.80 12.46
N THR A 62 0.18 -19.74 12.50
CA THR A 62 1.57 -19.76 12.95
C THR A 62 1.60 -19.36 14.42
N PRO A 63 2.64 -19.74 15.18
CA PRO A 63 2.79 -19.31 16.58
C PRO A 63 2.77 -17.78 16.75
N GLU A 64 3.04 -17.04 15.70
CA GLU A 64 3.12 -15.57 15.66
C GLU A 64 1.84 -14.92 15.12
N SER A 65 0.86 -15.72 14.66
CA SER A 65 -0.39 -15.16 14.15
C SER A 65 -1.25 -14.60 15.27
N LYS A 66 -1.87 -13.45 15.02
CA LYS A 66 -2.78 -12.82 15.97
C LYS A 66 -4.22 -13.14 15.60
N GLU A 67 -4.99 -13.57 16.59
CA GLU A 67 -6.40 -13.90 16.42
C GLU A 67 -7.26 -12.64 16.44
N VAL A 68 -8.13 -12.52 15.42
CA VAL A 68 -9.13 -11.47 15.32
C VAL A 68 -10.39 -11.94 16.03
N SER A 69 -10.96 -11.10 16.88
CA SER A 69 -12.29 -11.29 17.48
C SER A 69 -13.25 -10.21 17.02
N TYR A 70 -14.58 -10.51 17.05
CA TYR A 70 -15.61 -9.58 16.63
C TYR A 70 -16.75 -9.51 17.66
N ASP A 71 -17.02 -8.31 18.13
CA ASP A 71 -18.15 -8.01 19.03
C ASP A 71 -19.37 -7.60 18.18
N LYS A 72 -20.37 -8.49 18.12
CA LYS A 72 -21.60 -8.28 17.34
C LYS A 72 -22.43 -7.08 17.83
N TYR A 73 -22.40 -6.80 19.13
CA TYR A 73 -23.18 -5.70 19.73
C TYR A 73 -22.55 -4.35 19.44
N LYS A 74 -21.22 -4.29 19.51
CA LYS A 74 -20.45 -3.06 19.25
C LYS A 74 -20.08 -2.91 17.77
N LYS A 75 -20.34 -3.93 16.94
CA LYS A 75 -19.94 -4.02 15.53
C LYS A 75 -18.45 -3.65 15.35
N ALA A 76 -17.59 -4.24 16.17
CA ALA A 76 -16.19 -3.87 16.24
C ALA A 76 -15.28 -5.09 16.29
N PHE A 77 -14.20 -5.04 15.51
CA PHE A 77 -13.11 -6.00 15.59
C PHE A 77 -12.18 -5.66 16.75
N SER A 78 -11.56 -6.69 17.32
CA SER A 78 -10.48 -6.52 18.28
C SER A 78 -9.37 -7.56 18.06
N VAL A 79 -8.13 -7.19 18.42
CA VAL A 79 -6.94 -8.04 18.41
C VAL A 79 -6.23 -7.79 19.72
N ASP A 80 -5.84 -8.87 20.43
CA ASP A 80 -5.25 -8.78 21.78
C ASP A 80 -6.14 -7.95 22.75
N GLY A 81 -7.48 -8.08 22.64
CA GLY A 81 -8.46 -7.34 23.45
C GLY A 81 -8.56 -5.84 23.14
N LYS A 82 -7.86 -5.33 22.11
CA LYS A 82 -7.90 -3.91 21.72
C LYS A 82 -8.73 -3.74 20.46
N LYS A 83 -9.62 -2.73 20.46
CA LYS A 83 -10.41 -2.37 19.29
C LYS A 83 -9.51 -1.97 18.11
N VAL A 84 -9.85 -2.50 16.93
CA VAL A 84 -9.12 -2.27 15.68
C VAL A 84 -10.10 -2.08 14.53
N THR A 85 -9.65 -1.36 13.50
CA THR A 85 -10.41 -1.18 12.26
C THR A 85 -10.02 -2.23 11.22
N VAL A 86 -10.80 -2.35 10.14
CA VAL A 86 -10.47 -3.21 8.99
C VAL A 86 -9.15 -2.75 8.35
N GLY A 87 -8.99 -1.43 8.16
CA GLY A 87 -7.76 -0.86 7.62
C GLY A 87 -6.53 -1.17 8.48
N GLU A 88 -6.63 -1.10 9.82
CA GLU A 88 -5.54 -1.47 10.73
C GLU A 88 -5.16 -2.96 10.62
N ILE A 89 -6.15 -3.84 10.47
CA ILE A 89 -5.91 -5.27 10.27
C ILE A 89 -5.19 -5.50 8.94
N VAL A 90 -5.66 -4.90 7.86
CA VAL A 90 -5.06 -5.05 6.52
C VAL A 90 -3.64 -4.47 6.48
N ALA A 91 -3.45 -3.27 7.02
CA ALA A 91 -2.14 -2.62 7.06
C ALA A 91 -1.09 -3.38 7.90
N SER A 92 -1.53 -4.20 8.87
CA SER A 92 -0.63 -4.99 9.73
C SER A 92 0.30 -5.95 8.97
N ARG A 93 -0.10 -6.35 7.76
CA ARG A 93 0.69 -7.23 6.88
C ARG A 93 2.03 -6.60 6.49
N HIS A 94 2.11 -5.27 6.38
CA HIS A 94 3.36 -4.55 6.09
C HIS A 94 4.41 -4.72 7.20
N PHE A 95 3.98 -4.99 8.43
CA PHE A 95 4.86 -5.26 9.58
C PHE A 95 5.09 -6.76 9.83
N GLY A 96 4.68 -7.60 8.89
CA GLY A 96 4.84 -9.03 9.01
C GLY A 96 3.88 -9.71 9.96
N THR A 97 2.85 -9.02 10.42
CA THR A 97 1.82 -9.63 11.26
C THR A 97 0.91 -10.49 10.39
N THR A 98 0.80 -11.76 10.73
CA THR A 98 -0.20 -12.68 10.17
C THR A 98 -1.42 -12.64 11.06
N ILE A 99 -2.61 -12.58 10.48
CA ILE A 99 -3.86 -12.69 11.23
C ILE A 99 -4.49 -14.07 11.06
N THR A 100 -5.22 -14.50 12.08
CA THR A 100 -6.11 -15.65 12.02
C THR A 100 -7.55 -15.16 12.22
N LEU A 101 -8.43 -15.54 11.31
CA LEU A 101 -9.86 -15.24 11.41
C LEU A 101 -10.60 -16.53 11.80
N PRO A 102 -11.14 -16.63 13.02
CA PRO A 102 -11.91 -17.79 13.45
C PRO A 102 -13.15 -18.04 12.59
N GLU A 103 -13.51 -19.29 12.38
CA GLU A 103 -14.62 -19.71 11.53
C GLU A 103 -15.96 -19.05 11.91
N ASN A 104 -16.24 -18.91 13.20
CA ASN A 104 -17.44 -18.25 13.70
C ASN A 104 -17.50 -16.76 13.32
N ILE A 105 -16.37 -16.10 13.07
CA ILE A 105 -16.30 -14.74 12.58
C ILE A 105 -16.39 -14.73 11.05
N GLU A 106 -15.72 -15.64 10.35
CA GLU A 106 -15.82 -15.79 8.90
C GLU A 106 -17.26 -15.98 8.40
N GLN A 107 -18.11 -16.57 9.23
CA GLN A 107 -19.55 -16.74 8.91
C GLN A 107 -20.38 -15.46 9.06
N THR A 108 -19.86 -14.44 9.73
CA THR A 108 -20.53 -13.13 9.83
C THR A 108 -20.38 -12.32 8.53
N LEU A 109 -21.27 -11.35 8.31
CA LEU A 109 -21.16 -10.45 7.15
C LEU A 109 -19.87 -9.64 7.21
N GLU A 110 -19.56 -9.11 8.39
CA GLU A 110 -18.35 -8.27 8.62
C GLU A 110 -17.07 -9.08 8.50
N GLY A 111 -17.07 -10.33 8.99
CA GLY A 111 -15.93 -11.23 8.85
C GLY A 111 -15.67 -11.62 7.40
N ARG A 112 -16.73 -11.86 6.60
CA ARG A 112 -16.60 -12.10 5.16
C ARG A 112 -16.03 -10.90 4.41
N LYS A 113 -16.51 -9.69 4.73
CA LYS A 113 -15.96 -8.45 4.15
C LYS A 113 -14.49 -8.25 4.52
N LEU A 114 -14.13 -8.47 5.78
CA LEU A 114 -12.73 -8.42 6.21
C LEU A 114 -11.88 -9.44 5.45
N LYS A 115 -12.35 -10.69 5.34
CA LYS A 115 -11.65 -11.75 4.61
C LYS A 115 -11.43 -11.37 3.14
N GLU A 116 -12.46 -10.85 2.49
CA GLU A 116 -12.38 -10.41 1.10
C GLU A 116 -11.34 -9.31 0.90
N ILE A 117 -11.40 -8.24 1.69
CA ILE A 117 -10.46 -7.12 1.61
C ILE A 117 -9.03 -7.60 1.90
N TYR A 118 -8.83 -8.36 2.98
CA TYR A 118 -7.51 -8.84 3.36
C TYR A 118 -6.91 -9.78 2.31
N THR A 119 -7.72 -10.70 1.75
CA THR A 119 -7.31 -11.60 0.66
C THR A 119 -6.91 -10.80 -0.58
N LYS A 120 -7.72 -9.82 -0.99
CA LYS A 120 -7.40 -8.96 -2.14
C LYS A 120 -6.01 -8.33 -1.98
N HIS A 121 -5.73 -7.71 -0.84
CA HIS A 121 -4.43 -7.06 -0.61
C HIS A 121 -3.25 -8.03 -0.55
N LEU A 122 -3.43 -9.24 0.04
CA LEU A 122 -2.37 -10.25 0.04
C LEU A 122 -2.04 -10.79 -1.36
N VAL A 123 -3.08 -10.95 -2.18
CA VAL A 123 -2.93 -11.41 -3.57
C VAL A 123 -2.27 -10.33 -4.42
N GLN A 124 -2.66 -9.08 -4.24
CA GLN A 124 -2.04 -7.94 -4.90
C GLN A 124 -0.56 -7.79 -4.52
N ASP A 125 -0.22 -7.92 -3.22
CA ASP A 125 1.18 -7.94 -2.77
C ASP A 125 1.98 -9.05 -3.45
N GLN A 126 1.41 -10.27 -3.60
CA GLN A 126 2.07 -11.37 -4.30
C GLN A 126 2.30 -11.05 -5.77
N LEU A 127 1.28 -10.56 -6.47
CA LEU A 127 1.36 -10.22 -7.88
C LEU A 127 2.43 -9.15 -8.13
N THR A 128 2.35 -8.02 -7.41
CA THR A 128 3.27 -6.89 -7.59
C THR A 128 4.70 -7.25 -7.18
N SER A 129 4.88 -8.05 -6.13
CA SER A 129 6.21 -8.52 -5.71
C SER A 129 6.87 -9.41 -6.78
N THR A 130 6.12 -10.37 -7.36
CA THR A 130 6.64 -11.24 -8.42
C THR A 130 7.02 -10.42 -9.67
N LEU A 131 6.14 -9.50 -10.09
CA LEU A 131 6.40 -8.62 -11.23
C LEU A 131 7.59 -7.69 -10.97
N ASN A 132 7.67 -7.12 -9.76
CA ASN A 132 8.73 -6.18 -9.39
C ASN A 132 10.10 -6.86 -9.36
N LYS A 133 10.17 -8.07 -8.82
CA LYS A 133 11.39 -8.88 -8.85
C LYS A 133 11.86 -9.11 -10.29
N THR A 134 10.96 -9.60 -11.14
CA THR A 134 11.28 -9.87 -12.57
C THR A 134 11.71 -8.60 -13.29
N LEU A 135 10.97 -7.49 -13.09
CA LEU A 135 11.31 -6.19 -13.69
C LEU A 135 12.68 -5.70 -13.24
N ALA A 136 12.99 -5.77 -11.94
CA ALA A 136 14.28 -5.35 -11.40
C ALA A 136 15.43 -6.21 -11.94
N GLU A 137 15.24 -7.52 -12.09
CA GLU A 137 16.22 -8.42 -12.70
C GLU A 137 16.49 -8.03 -14.16
N LYS A 138 15.43 -7.78 -14.95
CA LYS A 138 15.55 -7.38 -16.36
C LYS A 138 16.21 -6.01 -16.54
N LEU A 139 15.88 -5.05 -15.68
CA LEU A 139 16.51 -3.73 -15.68
C LEU A 139 17.98 -3.82 -15.25
N THR A 140 18.30 -4.67 -14.28
CA THR A 140 19.70 -4.96 -13.89
C THR A 140 20.52 -5.46 -15.08
N GLU A 141 19.98 -6.42 -15.84
CA GLU A 141 20.63 -6.95 -17.04
C GLU A 141 20.85 -5.87 -18.11
N LYS A 142 19.84 -5.01 -18.32
CA LYS A 142 19.87 -3.90 -19.29
C LYS A 142 20.88 -2.81 -18.89
N GLU A 143 20.89 -2.39 -17.63
CA GLU A 143 21.71 -1.31 -17.12
C GLU A 143 23.13 -1.75 -16.73
N HIS A 144 23.40 -3.04 -16.57
CA HIS A 144 24.71 -3.57 -16.21
C HIS A 144 25.85 -3.08 -17.14
N LYS A 145 25.54 -2.80 -18.38
CA LYS A 145 26.48 -2.28 -19.39
C LYS A 145 26.53 -0.77 -19.49
N LYS A 146 25.58 -0.03 -18.87
CA LYS A 146 25.40 1.41 -19.04
C LYS A 146 25.66 2.19 -17.77
N ASP A 147 25.08 1.77 -16.65
CA ASP A 147 25.11 2.48 -15.37
C ASP A 147 25.22 1.49 -14.21
N ALA A 148 26.42 1.39 -13.64
CA ALA A 148 26.69 0.48 -12.51
C ALA A 148 25.89 0.84 -11.24
N LEU A 149 25.58 2.12 -11.01
CA LEU A 149 24.82 2.54 -9.83
C LEU A 149 23.34 2.15 -9.95
N LYS A 150 22.75 2.34 -11.13
CA LYS A 150 21.38 1.92 -11.40
C LYS A 150 21.25 0.40 -11.33
N SER A 151 22.14 -0.32 -11.99
CA SER A 151 22.20 -1.78 -11.95
C SER A 151 22.29 -2.30 -10.52
N LYS A 152 23.11 -1.67 -9.67
CA LYS A 152 23.17 -2.01 -8.24
C LYS A 152 21.83 -1.75 -7.53
N ALA A 153 21.18 -0.61 -7.77
CA ALA A 153 19.90 -0.26 -7.16
C ALA A 153 18.80 -1.26 -7.54
N TYR A 154 18.68 -1.59 -8.83
CA TYR A 154 17.74 -2.62 -9.28
C TYR A 154 18.03 -3.99 -8.65
N GLY A 155 19.31 -4.39 -8.57
CA GLY A 155 19.71 -5.63 -7.91
C GLY A 155 19.33 -5.69 -6.42
N GLU A 156 19.41 -4.57 -5.71
CA GLU A 156 18.95 -4.51 -4.31
C GLU A 156 17.43 -4.64 -4.20
N ILE A 157 16.66 -4.06 -5.12
CA ILE A 157 15.20 -4.24 -5.16
C ILE A 157 14.86 -5.71 -5.40
N ALA A 158 15.46 -6.35 -6.41
CA ALA A 158 15.22 -7.75 -6.72
C ALA A 158 15.52 -8.69 -5.54
N LYS A 159 16.57 -8.39 -4.75
CA LYS A 159 16.90 -9.15 -3.54
C LYS A 159 15.92 -8.89 -2.39
N ARG A 160 15.40 -7.67 -2.27
CA ARG A 160 14.49 -7.25 -1.20
C ARG A 160 13.09 -7.80 -1.38
N GLU A 161 12.66 -8.02 -2.62
CA GLU A 161 11.33 -8.54 -2.92
C GLU A 161 11.12 -9.92 -2.29
N GLY A 162 10.03 -10.06 -1.56
CA GLY A 162 9.70 -11.28 -0.81
C GLY A 162 10.49 -11.48 0.50
N VAL A 163 11.46 -10.61 0.80
CA VAL A 163 12.23 -10.65 2.07
C VAL A 163 11.87 -9.45 2.92
N LYS A 164 11.29 -9.71 4.09
CA LYS A 164 11.02 -8.66 5.09
C LYS A 164 12.34 -8.22 5.70
N THR A 165 12.76 -6.99 5.41
CA THR A 165 13.99 -6.44 5.98
C THR A 165 13.65 -5.60 7.21
N GLU A 166 14.49 -5.66 8.24
CA GLU A 166 14.38 -4.80 9.44
C GLU A 166 15.12 -3.46 9.28
N GLN A 167 15.52 -3.10 8.07
CA GLN A 167 16.16 -1.82 7.82
C GLN A 167 15.19 -0.67 8.08
N LEU A 168 15.62 0.31 8.85
CA LEU A 168 14.78 1.41 9.31
C LEU A 168 14.10 2.18 8.17
N GLY A 169 14.79 2.37 7.04
CA GLY A 169 14.23 3.02 5.84
C GLY A 169 13.07 2.25 5.24
N VAL A 170 13.23 0.93 5.07
CA VAL A 170 12.21 0.04 4.53
C VAL A 170 10.98 -0.03 5.44
N ILE A 171 11.20 -0.10 6.75
CA ILE A 171 10.09 -0.09 7.71
C ILE A 171 9.35 1.25 7.68
N ALA A 172 10.05 2.35 7.50
CA ALA A 172 9.46 3.68 7.37
C ALA A 172 8.54 3.76 6.13
N GLU A 173 9.03 3.27 5.00
CA GLU A 173 8.25 3.17 3.75
C GLU A 173 6.99 2.32 3.95
N TYR A 174 7.13 1.10 4.49
CA TYR A 174 6.00 0.22 4.78
C TYR A 174 5.02 0.84 5.78
N MET A 175 5.51 1.57 6.78
CA MET A 175 4.67 2.29 7.72
C MET A 175 3.85 3.38 7.01
N MET A 176 4.46 4.16 6.14
CA MET A 176 3.77 5.22 5.39
C MET A 176 2.74 4.67 4.42
N LYS A 177 3.11 3.65 3.65
CA LYS A 177 2.19 2.94 2.76
C LYS A 177 1.03 2.33 3.54
N GLY A 178 1.33 1.63 4.65
CA GLY A 178 0.30 1.00 5.49
C GLY A 178 -0.67 2.01 6.11
N ILE A 179 -0.21 3.20 6.51
CA ILE A 179 -1.09 4.27 7.00
C ILE A 179 -2.00 4.78 5.88
N GLY A 180 -1.44 5.02 4.69
CA GLY A 180 -2.23 5.43 3.54
C GLY A 180 -3.33 4.42 3.21
N GLU A 181 -2.99 3.14 3.13
CA GLU A 181 -3.95 2.05 2.89
C GLU A 181 -5.00 1.93 3.99
N MET A 182 -4.60 2.03 5.26
CA MET A 182 -5.53 2.04 6.38
C MET A 182 -6.56 3.16 6.22
N ILE A 183 -6.12 4.37 5.89
CA ILE A 183 -7.00 5.52 5.68
C ILE A 183 -7.91 5.25 4.48
N ALA A 184 -7.39 4.76 3.36
CA ALA A 184 -8.18 4.46 2.17
C ALA A 184 -9.29 3.43 2.43
N ILE A 185 -9.00 2.39 3.23
CA ILE A 185 -9.96 1.34 3.58
C ILE A 185 -11.01 1.83 4.59
N ASP A 186 -10.58 2.57 5.62
CA ASP A 186 -11.45 3.02 6.70
C ASP A 186 -12.27 4.29 6.31
N ARG A 187 -11.84 4.99 5.27
CA ARG A 187 -12.46 6.22 4.75
C ARG A 187 -12.66 6.14 3.22
N PRO A 188 -13.53 5.21 2.75
CA PRO A 188 -13.80 5.04 1.32
C PRO A 188 -14.43 6.30 0.68
N ASP A 189 -14.99 7.19 1.49
CA ASP A 189 -15.53 8.48 1.06
C ASP A 189 -14.47 9.43 0.49
N LEU A 190 -13.20 9.25 0.84
CA LEU A 190 -12.08 10.06 0.32
C LEU A 190 -11.70 9.69 -1.13
N ASN A 191 -12.16 8.56 -1.64
CA ASN A 191 -11.85 8.06 -2.99
C ASN A 191 -10.35 8.07 -3.31
N ILE A 192 -9.54 7.62 -2.36
CA ILE A 192 -8.09 7.47 -2.52
C ILE A 192 -7.72 5.99 -2.60
N GLU A 193 -6.69 5.70 -3.38
CA GLU A 193 -6.09 4.37 -3.48
C GLU A 193 -4.57 4.48 -3.33
N ILE A 194 -3.95 3.54 -2.63
CA ILE A 194 -2.50 3.50 -2.44
C ILE A 194 -1.94 2.34 -3.26
N LEU A 195 -1.05 2.64 -4.18
CA LEU A 195 -0.45 1.63 -5.05
C LEU A 195 1.07 1.56 -4.83
N PRO A 196 1.67 0.37 -4.89
CA PRO A 196 3.12 0.22 -4.81
C PRO A 196 3.80 0.85 -6.03
N ALA A 197 4.96 1.45 -5.86
CA ALA A 197 5.83 1.79 -6.97
C ALA A 197 6.53 0.54 -7.52
N ASN A 198 6.77 0.52 -8.82
CA ASN A 198 7.62 -0.51 -9.43
C ASN A 198 9.10 -0.12 -9.39
N ALA A 199 9.99 -1.05 -9.73
CA ALA A 199 11.43 -0.84 -9.68
C ALA A 199 11.90 0.36 -10.53
N HIS A 200 11.26 0.63 -11.66
CA HIS A 200 11.59 1.78 -12.50
C HIS A 200 11.22 3.09 -11.80
N GLN A 201 10.02 3.17 -11.24
CA GLN A 201 9.56 4.34 -10.49
C GLN A 201 10.45 4.63 -9.27
N ASP A 202 10.84 3.59 -8.50
CA ASP A 202 11.73 3.75 -7.35
C ASP A 202 13.12 4.25 -7.78
N VAL A 203 13.75 3.63 -8.79
CA VAL A 203 15.13 3.94 -9.19
C VAL A 203 15.22 5.18 -10.08
N GLU A 204 14.33 5.36 -11.06
CA GLU A 204 14.41 6.44 -12.04
C GLU A 204 13.63 7.68 -11.62
N GLU A 205 12.40 7.48 -11.13
CA GLU A 205 11.48 8.58 -10.83
C GLU A 205 11.53 8.99 -9.35
N LYS A 206 12.20 8.18 -8.50
CA LYS A 206 12.32 8.43 -7.06
C LYS A 206 10.97 8.42 -6.33
N ILE A 207 10.12 7.48 -6.69
CA ILE A 207 8.79 7.27 -6.12
C ILE A 207 8.80 5.98 -5.30
N ASP A 208 8.46 6.05 -4.02
CA ASP A 208 8.40 4.89 -3.13
C ASP A 208 7.02 4.20 -3.21
N PHE A 209 5.95 4.97 -3.42
CA PHE A 209 4.59 4.49 -3.69
C PHE A 209 3.75 5.62 -4.31
N THR A 210 2.56 5.30 -4.82
CA THR A 210 1.68 6.29 -5.40
C THR A 210 0.35 6.38 -4.65
N VAL A 211 -0.25 7.57 -4.69
CA VAL A 211 -1.61 7.84 -4.22
C VAL A 211 -2.45 8.26 -5.42
N VAL A 212 -3.45 7.46 -5.74
CA VAL A 212 -4.43 7.78 -6.77
C VAL A 212 -5.67 8.37 -6.11
N THR A 213 -6.19 9.47 -6.63
CA THR A 213 -7.43 10.10 -6.15
C THR A 213 -8.40 10.33 -7.29
N LYS A 214 -9.68 10.09 -7.03
CA LYS A 214 -10.78 10.36 -7.96
C LYS A 214 -11.61 11.52 -7.43
N GLN A 215 -11.30 12.72 -7.89
CA GLN A 215 -12.03 13.93 -7.50
C GLN A 215 -13.13 14.25 -8.50
N LYS A 216 -14.33 14.66 -8.00
CA LYS A 216 -15.34 15.23 -8.87
C LYS A 216 -14.78 16.48 -9.55
N ARG A 217 -14.83 16.53 -10.88
CA ARG A 217 -14.46 17.72 -11.64
C ARG A 217 -15.29 18.89 -11.13
N ARG A 218 -14.66 19.86 -10.50
CA ARG A 218 -15.31 21.13 -10.15
C ARG A 218 -15.47 21.92 -11.45
N GLY A 219 -16.64 21.79 -12.08
CA GLY A 219 -16.93 22.50 -13.32
C GLY A 219 -16.87 24.01 -13.11
N VAL A 220 -15.94 24.64 -13.79
CA VAL A 220 -15.98 26.08 -14.05
C VAL A 220 -16.66 26.23 -15.40
N GLY A 221 -17.99 26.32 -15.41
CA GLY A 221 -18.76 26.54 -16.63
C GLY A 221 -20.06 25.72 -16.73
N ILE A 222 -21.02 26.25 -17.46
CA ILE A 222 -22.42 25.80 -17.57
C ILE A 222 -22.61 24.40 -18.23
N GLU A 223 -21.54 23.74 -18.68
CA GLU A 223 -21.61 22.49 -19.47
C GLU A 223 -20.88 21.28 -18.89
N SER A 224 -20.48 21.26 -17.60
CA SER A 224 -19.94 20.03 -17.03
C SER A 224 -21.07 19.03 -16.83
N LYS A 225 -21.05 17.91 -17.58
CA LYS A 225 -21.95 16.77 -17.35
C LYS A 225 -21.77 16.30 -15.91
N GLU A 226 -22.86 16.23 -15.15
CA GLU A 226 -22.86 15.67 -13.80
C GLU A 226 -22.23 14.27 -13.84
N GLY A 227 -21.11 14.10 -13.12
CA GLY A 227 -20.49 12.78 -12.92
C GLY A 227 -19.11 12.58 -13.52
N GLU A 228 -18.46 13.56 -14.13
CA GLU A 228 -17.06 13.43 -14.55
C GLU A 228 -16.13 13.49 -13.33
N TYR A 229 -15.40 12.41 -13.10
CA TYR A 229 -14.31 12.36 -12.13
C TYR A 229 -12.98 12.61 -12.85
N GLU A 230 -12.14 13.42 -12.27
CA GLU A 230 -10.74 13.57 -12.66
C GLU A 230 -9.92 12.64 -11.76
N GLU A 231 -9.17 11.71 -12.38
CA GLU A 231 -8.22 10.87 -11.68
C GLU A 231 -6.86 11.55 -11.68
N LYS A 232 -6.22 11.65 -10.51
CA LYS A 232 -4.87 12.17 -10.35
C LYS A 232 -4.01 11.18 -9.60
N THR A 233 -2.80 11.03 -10.06
CA THR A 233 -1.80 10.14 -9.46
C THR A 233 -0.65 10.96 -8.90
N PHE A 234 -0.41 10.85 -7.59
CA PHE A 234 0.69 11.49 -6.90
C PHE A 234 1.75 10.46 -6.53
N GLY A 235 2.99 10.68 -6.95
CA GLY A 235 4.13 9.91 -6.47
C GLY A 235 4.53 10.38 -5.07
N ILE A 236 4.83 9.46 -4.17
CA ILE A 236 5.32 9.77 -2.82
C ILE A 236 6.78 9.37 -2.74
N GLN A 237 7.63 10.35 -2.42
CA GLN A 237 9.01 10.13 -2.05
C GLN A 237 9.14 10.31 -0.54
N PHE A 238 9.48 9.26 0.18
CA PHE A 238 9.65 9.29 1.62
C PHE A 238 11.12 9.30 2.04
N THR A 239 11.46 9.97 3.13
CA THR A 239 12.79 9.93 3.73
C THR A 239 12.77 10.02 5.25
N ILE A 240 13.70 9.32 5.89
CA ILE A 240 14.00 9.46 7.32
C ILE A 240 15.24 10.34 7.56
N ASN A 241 15.91 10.78 6.51
CA ASN A 241 17.11 11.60 6.61
C ASN A 241 16.83 13.04 6.15
N THR A 242 16.42 13.88 7.09
CA THR A 242 16.12 15.29 6.84
C THR A 242 17.32 16.10 6.35
N ALA A 243 18.57 15.67 6.65
CA ALA A 243 19.76 16.32 6.13
C ALA A 243 19.94 16.16 4.61
N LYS A 244 19.23 15.22 3.97
CA LYS A 244 19.22 15.00 2.52
C LYS A 244 18.03 15.62 1.81
N GLU A 245 17.23 16.44 2.50
CA GLU A 245 15.99 17.01 1.96
C GLU A 245 16.22 17.82 0.69
N THR A 246 17.17 18.74 0.70
CA THR A 246 17.54 19.56 -0.47
C THR A 246 17.99 18.68 -1.64
N PHE A 247 18.85 17.70 -1.38
CA PHE A 247 19.32 16.77 -2.41
C PHE A 247 18.19 15.93 -3.02
N LYS A 248 17.25 15.48 -2.20
CA LYS A 248 16.07 14.74 -2.66
C LYS A 248 15.14 15.64 -3.48
N ALA A 249 14.90 16.86 -3.06
CA ALA A 249 14.11 17.84 -3.82
C ALA A 249 14.71 18.10 -5.22
N GLU A 250 16.04 18.24 -5.32
CA GLU A 250 16.74 18.37 -6.60
C GLU A 250 16.59 17.12 -7.48
N GLN A 251 16.63 15.92 -6.89
CA GLN A 251 16.41 14.67 -7.63
C GLN A 251 14.99 14.59 -8.21
N ILE A 252 13.99 14.98 -7.42
CA ILE A 252 12.58 15.04 -7.87
C ILE A 252 12.45 16.08 -9.01
N ALA A 253 13.02 17.27 -8.86
CA ALA A 253 12.99 18.30 -9.91
C ALA A 253 13.58 17.77 -11.24
N LYS A 254 14.72 17.10 -11.18
CA LYS A 254 15.33 16.46 -12.37
C LYS A 254 14.50 15.32 -12.95
N ALA A 255 13.78 14.56 -12.12
CA ALA A 255 12.88 13.53 -12.59
C ALA A 255 11.68 14.16 -13.31
N LYS A 256 11.10 15.23 -12.75
CA LYS A 256 10.00 16.00 -13.40
C LYS A 256 10.39 16.54 -14.77
N GLU A 257 11.61 17.06 -14.94
CA GLU A 257 12.12 17.54 -16.23
C GLU A 257 12.20 16.45 -17.31
N ARG A 258 12.34 15.18 -16.92
CA ARG A 258 12.40 14.03 -17.85
C ARG A 258 11.02 13.49 -18.23
N GLY A 259 9.97 13.98 -17.60
CA GLY A 259 8.62 13.46 -17.68
C GLY A 259 8.38 12.33 -16.67
N LEU A 260 7.32 12.45 -15.89
CA LEU A 260 6.89 11.46 -14.90
C LEU A 260 5.64 10.76 -15.40
N ALA A 261 5.46 9.52 -14.97
CA ALA A 261 4.21 8.78 -15.16
C ALA A 261 3.11 9.21 -14.16
N VAL A 262 3.38 10.21 -13.31
CA VAL A 262 2.48 10.74 -12.29
C VAL A 262 2.28 12.25 -12.46
N ASP A 263 1.17 12.77 -11.96
CA ASP A 263 0.83 14.21 -12.09
C ASP A 263 1.75 15.09 -11.26
N ASP A 264 2.14 14.63 -10.07
CA ASP A 264 3.11 15.31 -9.21
C ASP A 264 3.81 14.35 -8.25
N VAL A 265 4.93 14.77 -7.65
CA VAL A 265 5.65 14.03 -6.62
C VAL A 265 5.68 14.84 -5.33
N LEU A 266 5.15 14.24 -4.28
CA LEU A 266 5.12 14.80 -2.93
C LEU A 266 6.29 14.25 -2.11
N TYR A 267 6.96 15.15 -1.42
CA TYR A 267 8.04 14.81 -0.52
C TYR A 267 7.54 14.71 0.92
N VAL A 268 7.72 13.56 1.55
CA VAL A 268 7.34 13.31 2.93
C VAL A 268 8.58 12.94 3.73
N SER A 269 8.81 13.62 4.85
CA SER A 269 9.96 13.35 5.73
C SER A 269 9.54 13.06 7.16
N MET A 270 10.33 12.23 7.83
CA MET A 270 10.17 11.91 9.24
C MET A 270 11.54 11.90 9.92
N ASP A 271 11.61 12.38 11.15
CA ASP A 271 12.83 12.32 11.94
C ASP A 271 13.23 10.87 12.26
N GLN A 272 14.46 10.51 11.92
CA GLN A 272 14.99 9.16 12.10
C GLN A 272 15.00 8.73 13.58
N ARG A 273 15.25 9.65 14.51
CA ARG A 273 15.30 9.34 15.96
C ARG A 273 13.92 8.99 16.46
N MET A 274 12.89 9.76 16.05
CA MET A 274 11.50 9.50 16.43
C MET A 274 11.05 8.13 15.91
N LEU A 275 11.40 7.78 14.68
CA LEU A 275 11.09 6.47 14.11
C LEU A 275 11.82 5.35 14.85
N SER A 276 13.12 5.50 15.15
CA SER A 276 13.90 4.51 15.90
C SER A 276 13.33 4.26 17.29
N GLN A 277 12.93 5.32 18.00
CA GLN A 277 12.29 5.19 19.31
C GLN A 277 10.95 4.45 19.21
N ALA A 278 10.11 4.83 18.24
CA ALA A 278 8.82 4.18 18.01
C ALA A 278 8.98 2.68 17.66
N MET A 279 10.00 2.34 16.85
CA MET A 279 10.35 0.97 16.52
C MET A 279 10.76 0.14 17.73
N ASN A 280 11.65 0.68 18.57
CA ASN A 280 12.09 -0.01 19.77
C ASN A 280 10.93 -0.25 20.74
N THR A 281 10.11 0.78 21.00
CA THR A 281 8.92 0.65 21.84
C THR A 281 7.93 -0.37 21.26
N TRP A 282 7.74 -0.38 19.94
CA TRP A 282 6.87 -1.37 19.30
C TRP A 282 7.38 -2.81 19.46
N LYS A 283 8.70 -3.04 19.31
CA LYS A 283 9.32 -4.35 19.54
C LYS A 283 9.18 -4.80 21.00
N GLU A 284 9.43 -3.91 21.95
CA GLU A 284 9.35 -4.17 23.40
C GLU A 284 7.91 -4.41 23.89
N THR A 285 6.92 -3.77 23.26
CA THR A 285 5.49 -3.89 23.66
C THR A 285 4.73 -5.02 22.96
N GLY A 286 5.44 -5.98 22.36
CA GLY A 286 4.83 -7.18 21.77
C GLY A 286 4.30 -7.00 20.35
N LYS A 287 4.88 -6.09 19.57
CA LYS A 287 4.59 -5.89 18.14
C LYS A 287 3.10 -5.79 17.83
N SER A 288 2.44 -4.74 18.36
CA SER A 288 1.01 -4.50 18.07
C SER A 288 0.75 -4.42 16.56
N ILE A 289 -0.45 -4.80 16.11
CA ILE A 289 -0.82 -4.79 14.68
C ILE A 289 -0.80 -3.38 14.04
N LYS A 290 -0.87 -2.33 14.86
CA LYS A 290 -0.77 -0.94 14.41
C LYS A 290 0.65 -0.51 14.02
N GLY A 291 1.62 -1.43 14.12
CA GLY A 291 3.02 -1.14 13.80
C GLY A 291 3.65 -0.06 14.68
N PRO A 292 4.84 0.42 14.30
CA PRO A 292 5.55 1.49 15.02
C PRO A 292 4.80 2.82 15.07
N TRP A 293 3.92 3.08 14.09
CA TRP A 293 3.10 4.29 14.01
C TRP A 293 2.41 4.62 15.32
N LYS A 294 1.89 3.60 16.01
CA LYS A 294 1.21 3.78 17.29
C LYS A 294 2.04 4.55 18.31
N HIS A 295 3.34 4.35 18.31
CA HIS A 295 4.29 4.88 19.29
C HIS A 295 4.93 6.22 18.89
N LEU A 296 4.62 6.76 17.70
CA LEU A 296 5.05 8.09 17.31
C LEU A 296 4.34 9.18 18.12
N PRO A 297 5.03 10.30 18.44
CA PRO A 297 4.40 11.49 19.05
C PRO A 297 3.25 12.04 18.20
N LYS A 298 2.21 12.59 18.84
CA LYS A 298 1.06 13.18 18.13
C LYS A 298 1.47 14.22 17.09
N ALA A 299 2.37 15.14 17.44
CA ALA A 299 2.85 16.18 16.54
C ALA A 299 3.56 15.60 15.30
N THR A 300 4.33 14.50 15.47
CA THR A 300 4.97 13.81 14.35
C THR A 300 3.92 13.18 13.44
N LYS A 301 2.92 12.50 14.00
CA LYS A 301 1.80 11.92 13.26
C LYS A 301 1.04 12.96 12.45
N GLU A 302 0.67 14.06 13.10
CA GLU A 302 -0.05 15.18 12.48
C GLU A 302 0.75 15.75 11.31
N LYS A 303 2.02 16.12 11.53
CA LYS A 303 2.90 16.63 10.49
C LYS A 303 2.98 15.66 9.30
N THR A 304 3.17 14.38 9.58
CA THR A 304 3.35 13.35 8.54
C THR A 304 2.09 13.17 7.70
N ILE A 305 0.90 13.11 8.33
CA ILE A 305 -0.38 13.01 7.62
C ILE A 305 -0.64 14.27 6.79
N THR A 306 -0.37 15.45 7.35
CA THR A 306 -0.51 16.71 6.61
C THR A 306 0.40 16.72 5.38
N MET A 307 1.68 16.37 5.51
CA MET A 307 2.61 16.32 4.38
C MET A 307 2.18 15.31 3.31
N LEU A 308 1.63 14.14 3.71
CA LEU A 308 1.18 13.11 2.79
C LEU A 308 -0.04 13.56 1.97
N PHE A 309 -0.95 14.31 2.57
CA PHE A 309 -2.25 14.61 1.95
C PHE A 309 -2.50 16.09 1.63
N GLN A 310 -1.56 17.01 1.92
CA GLN A 310 -1.77 18.47 1.78
C GLN A 310 -2.14 18.93 0.36
N GLN A 311 -1.74 18.19 -0.68
CA GLN A 311 -2.07 18.51 -2.08
C GLN A 311 -3.14 17.57 -2.66
N ILE A 312 -3.50 16.53 -1.91
CA ILE A 312 -4.43 15.48 -2.35
C ILE A 312 -5.83 15.74 -1.81
N LEU A 313 -5.93 16.17 -0.55
CA LEU A 313 -7.19 16.34 0.18
C LEU A 313 -7.34 17.78 0.68
N SER A 314 -8.59 18.21 0.84
CA SER A 314 -8.91 19.50 1.48
C SER A 314 -8.49 19.54 2.96
N GLU A 315 -8.34 20.73 3.53
CA GLU A 315 -8.01 20.87 4.95
C GLU A 315 -9.05 20.21 5.87
N GLU A 316 -10.34 20.25 5.49
CA GLU A 316 -11.42 19.62 6.27
C GLU A 316 -11.30 18.11 6.26
N GLU A 317 -11.00 17.49 5.09
CA GLU A 317 -10.75 16.07 4.98
C GLU A 317 -9.52 15.65 5.78
N GLN A 318 -8.43 16.40 5.73
CA GLN A 318 -7.22 16.15 6.53
C GLN A 318 -7.53 16.22 8.03
N LYS A 319 -8.24 17.25 8.50
CA LYS A 319 -8.69 17.38 9.90
C LYS A 319 -9.59 16.20 10.31
N SER A 320 -10.48 15.76 9.41
CA SER A 320 -11.32 14.58 9.65
C SER A 320 -10.51 13.31 9.83
N ILE A 321 -9.49 13.09 8.98
CA ILE A 321 -8.55 11.96 9.12
C ILE A 321 -7.84 12.01 10.48
N LEU A 322 -7.29 13.17 10.84
CA LEU A 322 -6.56 13.34 12.11
C LEU A 322 -7.45 13.07 13.34
N LYS A 323 -8.74 13.43 13.28
CA LYS A 323 -9.73 13.05 14.31
C LYS A 323 -9.98 11.53 14.33
N THR A 324 -10.19 10.92 13.17
CA THR A 324 -10.40 9.46 13.06
C THR A 324 -9.22 8.68 13.65
N LEU A 325 -8.00 9.17 13.44
CA LEU A 325 -6.77 8.57 13.98
C LEU A 325 -6.53 8.90 15.47
N GLY A 326 -7.40 9.70 16.11
CA GLY A 326 -7.25 10.14 17.50
C GLY A 326 -6.05 11.06 17.73
N ILE A 327 -5.62 11.78 16.68
CA ILE A 327 -4.51 12.73 16.71
C ILE A 327 -5.03 14.13 17.10
N LEU A 328 -6.18 14.53 16.57
CA LEU A 328 -6.92 15.73 16.98
C LEU A 328 -8.12 15.35 17.86
N ASN A 329 -8.52 16.28 18.73
CA ASN A 329 -9.72 16.16 19.56
C ASN A 329 -10.98 16.55 18.77
#